data_f8af972e7dba2398d90f57f5767560ef
#
_entry.id   f8af972e7dba2398d90f57f5767560ef
#
_cell.length_a   1.000
_cell.length_b   1.000
_cell.length_c   1.000
_cell.angle_alpha   90.00
_cell.angle_beta   90.00
_cell.angle_gamma   90.00
#
_symmetry.space_group_name_H-M   'P 1'
#
loop_
_entity.id
_entity.type
_entity.pdbx_description
1 polymer ?
#
loop_
_entity_poly.entity_id
_entity_poly.type
_entity_poly.pdbx_seq_one_letter_code
_entity_poly.pdbx_strand_id
1 'polypeptide(L)'
;MNLPLRCLTVGLLAVPMAAQNTGLTMSNLAQGYVDVAYAPQLVPQSGITVEAWLTYDETTIPSGWRFPTLLRQGHTTGGSEDYFLRVEAGNTNSRTLRWKVVTNNGGSVTVNWSFAAGQLLAWTHVAATYNGSQAVLYVNGAQVASATGSGLPIRDLNAESLRIGTGSDVGMPMEVWNGGIDEVRLWPFARTAAEILATKDLQLDSIPGRVSTWNFDNHTLDTSGGMHGTLNGTVLFSANSLQLQASVGPLALALGNATAGCLGAPQATIASAPLAGNAAFGAAAVGFAANAAGFAAVALAGAPAPLAIGGIAYWLDPATTVLLFTTASPLGVMRVGLALPAWVVPGTALAFQFAGLDACGPQGIAASQGLLALTR
;
A
#
# COMPACT_ATOMS: atom_id res chain seq x y z
N MET A 1 -24.79 -65.15 -23.49
CA MET A 1 -23.84 -64.56 -22.53
C MET A 1 -23.58 -63.13 -23.00
N ASN A 2 -24.39 -62.16 -22.50
CA ASN A 2 -24.34 -60.75 -22.93
C ASN A 2 -23.55 -59.95 -21.90
N LEU A 3 -22.40 -59.39 -22.31
CA LEU A 3 -21.67 -58.40 -21.52
C LEU A 3 -22.28 -57.02 -21.74
N PRO A 4 -22.53 -56.25 -20.68
CA PRO A 4 -22.97 -54.86 -20.84
C PRO A 4 -21.79 -53.92 -21.15
N LEU A 5 -21.99 -53.15 -22.22
CA LEU A 5 -21.09 -52.05 -22.60
C LEU A 5 -21.15 -50.94 -21.54
N ARG A 6 -20.05 -50.75 -20.77
CA ARG A 6 -19.93 -49.60 -19.86
C ARG A 6 -19.54 -48.38 -20.67
N CYS A 7 -20.45 -47.44 -20.74
CA CYS A 7 -20.20 -46.11 -21.29
C CYS A 7 -19.29 -45.32 -20.32
N LEU A 8 -18.03 -45.07 -20.74
CA LEU A 8 -17.11 -44.22 -20.01
C LEU A 8 -17.51 -42.74 -20.30
N THR A 9 -18.21 -42.12 -19.38
CA THR A 9 -18.38 -40.66 -19.39
C THR A 9 -17.07 -40.00 -18.99
N VAL A 10 -16.35 -39.49 -19.96
CA VAL A 10 -15.21 -38.55 -19.72
C VAL A 10 -15.83 -37.24 -19.27
N GLY A 11 -15.82 -36.99 -17.96
CA GLY A 11 -16.15 -35.69 -17.41
C GLY A 11 -15.07 -34.70 -17.87
N LEU A 12 -15.42 -33.77 -18.74
CA LEU A 12 -14.59 -32.58 -18.97
C LEU A 12 -14.55 -31.82 -17.65
N LEU A 13 -13.43 -31.87 -16.96
CA LEU A 13 -13.11 -30.92 -15.90
C LEU A 13 -12.99 -29.55 -16.57
N ALA A 14 -14.00 -28.71 -16.39
CA ALA A 14 -13.88 -27.31 -16.72
C ALA A 14 -12.74 -26.72 -15.86
N VAL A 15 -11.61 -26.44 -16.49
CA VAL A 15 -10.57 -25.62 -15.88
C VAL A 15 -11.22 -24.26 -15.64
N PRO A 16 -11.29 -23.77 -14.39
CA PRO A 16 -11.80 -22.43 -14.15
C PRO A 16 -10.94 -21.48 -15.00
N MET A 17 -11.55 -20.78 -15.94
CA MET A 17 -10.89 -19.63 -16.57
C MET A 17 -10.51 -18.69 -15.43
N ALA A 18 -9.22 -18.41 -15.31
CA ALA A 18 -8.78 -17.34 -14.42
C ALA A 18 -9.62 -16.10 -14.74
N ALA A 19 -10.20 -15.48 -13.73
CA ALA A 19 -10.93 -14.23 -13.91
C ALA A 19 -9.99 -13.26 -14.64
N GLN A 20 -10.47 -12.69 -15.73
CA GLN A 20 -9.65 -11.76 -16.52
C GLN A 20 -9.41 -10.53 -15.65
N ASN A 21 -8.16 -10.19 -15.40
CA ASN A 21 -7.79 -8.98 -14.66
C ASN A 21 -8.33 -7.75 -15.42
N THR A 22 -8.98 -6.85 -14.71
CA THR A 22 -9.46 -5.57 -15.27
C THR A 22 -8.80 -4.43 -14.52
N GLY A 23 -8.79 -3.26 -15.12
CA GLY A 23 -8.30 -2.03 -14.52
C GLY A 23 -9.10 -0.84 -15.05
N LEU A 24 -8.90 0.32 -14.46
CA LEU A 24 -9.48 1.55 -14.96
C LEU A 24 -8.83 1.95 -16.26
N THR A 25 -9.64 2.34 -17.24
CA THR A 25 -9.18 3.04 -18.45
C THR A 25 -9.76 4.43 -18.43
N MET A 26 -8.87 5.41 -18.45
CA MET A 26 -9.18 6.82 -18.36
C MET A 26 -8.69 7.59 -19.58
N SER A 27 -9.44 8.63 -19.92
CA SER A 27 -9.08 9.56 -20.98
C SER A 27 -9.25 10.97 -20.46
N ASN A 28 -8.30 11.83 -20.75
CA ASN A 28 -8.37 13.26 -20.43
C ASN A 28 -9.55 13.98 -21.10
N LEU A 29 -10.21 13.34 -22.06
CA LEU A 29 -11.44 13.85 -22.70
C LEU A 29 -12.70 13.43 -21.96
N ALA A 30 -12.67 12.34 -21.23
CA ALA A 30 -13.85 11.74 -20.59
C ALA A 30 -14.14 12.30 -19.18
N GLN A 31 -13.22 13.01 -18.57
CA GLN A 31 -13.34 13.66 -17.26
C GLN A 31 -13.78 12.71 -16.12
N GLY A 32 -13.40 11.43 -16.22
CA GLY A 32 -13.75 10.42 -15.23
C GLY A 32 -12.67 10.27 -14.16
N TYR A 33 -13.10 9.93 -12.93
CA TYR A 33 -12.19 9.64 -11.80
C TYR A 33 -12.89 8.83 -10.73
N VAL A 34 -12.11 8.31 -9.79
CA VAL A 34 -12.62 7.68 -8.56
C VAL A 34 -12.42 8.63 -7.40
N ASP A 35 -13.46 8.88 -6.64
CA ASP A 35 -13.45 9.70 -5.43
C ASP A 35 -13.58 8.80 -4.20
N VAL A 36 -12.64 8.91 -3.27
CA VAL A 36 -12.64 8.18 -2.00
C VAL A 36 -12.84 9.18 -0.88
N ALA A 37 -13.93 9.04 -0.14
CA ALA A 37 -14.28 9.96 0.95
C ALA A 37 -13.12 10.10 1.94
N TYR A 38 -12.92 11.32 2.46
CA TYR A 38 -11.87 11.58 3.44
C TYR A 38 -11.96 10.62 4.63
N ALA A 39 -10.80 10.09 5.00
CA ALA A 39 -10.58 9.39 6.26
C ALA A 39 -9.15 9.69 6.74
N PRO A 40 -8.91 9.87 8.06
CA PRO A 40 -7.56 10.19 8.58
C PRO A 40 -6.50 9.17 8.18
N GLN A 41 -6.89 7.92 7.96
CA GLN A 41 -6.01 6.85 7.51
C GLN A 41 -5.42 7.10 6.12
N LEU A 42 -6.09 7.90 5.26
CA LEU A 42 -5.58 8.27 3.94
C LEU A 42 -4.40 9.25 4.01
N VAL A 43 -4.19 9.89 5.18
CA VAL A 43 -3.05 10.79 5.44
C VAL A 43 -2.23 10.28 6.63
N PRO A 44 -1.57 9.11 6.49
CA PRO A 44 -0.87 8.47 7.60
C PRO A 44 0.31 9.32 8.06
N GLN A 45 0.35 9.64 9.36
CA GLN A 45 1.38 10.49 9.95
C GLN A 45 2.72 9.77 10.14
N SER A 46 2.71 8.44 10.07
CA SER A 46 3.91 7.58 10.20
C SER A 46 4.74 7.46 8.92
N GLY A 47 4.38 8.21 7.88
CA GLY A 47 4.91 8.08 6.53
C GLY A 47 3.93 7.35 5.61
N ILE A 48 4.23 7.25 4.33
CA ILE A 48 3.32 6.71 3.33
C ILE A 48 4.07 5.94 2.25
N THR A 49 3.42 4.93 1.70
CA THR A 49 3.72 4.39 0.37
C THR A 49 2.45 4.40 -0.46
N VAL A 50 2.52 4.97 -1.64
CA VAL A 50 1.51 4.87 -2.69
C VAL A 50 2.08 3.97 -3.78
N GLU A 51 1.34 2.94 -4.18
CA GLU A 51 1.73 2.04 -5.27
C GLU A 51 0.58 1.93 -6.28
N ALA A 52 0.92 1.76 -7.54
CA ALA A 52 -0.03 1.44 -8.60
C ALA A 52 0.66 0.78 -9.78
N TRP A 53 -0.09 -0.02 -10.52
CA TRP A 53 0.21 -0.31 -11.91
C TRP A 53 -0.46 0.74 -12.79
N LEU A 54 0.26 1.24 -13.77
CA LEU A 54 -0.26 2.28 -14.67
C LEU A 54 0.21 2.09 -16.11
N THR A 55 -0.58 2.63 -17.03
CA THR A 55 -0.11 3.05 -18.35
C THR A 55 -0.36 4.55 -18.49
N TYR A 56 0.44 5.22 -19.31
CA TYR A 56 0.26 6.64 -19.61
C TYR A 56 0.62 6.92 -21.07
N ASP A 57 -0.32 7.51 -21.79
CA ASP A 57 -0.10 7.94 -23.17
C ASP A 57 0.12 9.45 -23.24
N GLU A 58 1.39 9.84 -23.36
CA GLU A 58 1.76 11.24 -23.47
C GLU A 58 1.49 11.83 -24.86
N THR A 59 1.22 10.98 -25.88
CA THR A 59 1.12 11.43 -27.27
C THR A 59 -0.25 11.98 -27.64
N THR A 60 -1.30 11.52 -26.95
CA THR A 60 -2.69 11.90 -27.21
C THR A 60 -3.19 13.04 -26.34
N ILE A 61 -2.32 13.63 -25.49
CA ILE A 61 -2.69 14.75 -24.65
C ILE A 61 -2.84 16.01 -25.49
N PRO A 62 -3.99 16.70 -25.45
CA PRO A 62 -4.18 17.97 -26.15
C PRO A 62 -3.16 19.02 -25.76
N SER A 63 -2.87 19.95 -26.67
CA SER A 63 -1.96 21.07 -26.40
C SER A 63 -2.42 21.93 -25.21
N GLY A 64 -1.48 22.48 -24.46
CA GLY A 64 -1.71 23.30 -23.28
C GLY A 64 -1.08 22.71 -22.02
N TRP A 65 -1.13 23.48 -20.94
CA TRP A 65 -0.63 23.02 -19.65
C TRP A 65 -1.55 21.97 -19.06
N ARG A 66 -1.01 20.79 -18.81
CA ARG A 66 -1.73 19.65 -18.27
C ARG A 66 -0.95 19.00 -17.15
N PHE A 67 -1.65 18.49 -16.15
CA PHE A 67 -1.07 17.82 -14.99
C PHE A 67 -1.79 16.50 -14.74
N PRO A 68 -1.74 15.52 -15.69
CA PRO A 68 -2.40 14.25 -15.51
C PRO A 68 -2.00 13.61 -14.19
N THR A 69 -2.97 13.44 -13.32
CA THR A 69 -2.76 13.02 -11.94
C THR A 69 -3.24 11.59 -11.74
N LEU A 70 -2.31 10.72 -11.33
CA LEU A 70 -2.64 9.34 -10.97
C LEU A 70 -3.47 9.30 -9.68
N LEU A 71 -3.00 10.03 -8.67
CA LEU A 71 -3.62 10.07 -7.36
C LEU A 71 -3.30 11.39 -6.65
N ARG A 72 -4.30 11.98 -5.95
CA ARG A 72 -4.14 13.21 -5.18
C ARG A 72 -5.04 13.20 -3.94
N GLN A 73 -4.45 13.47 -2.79
CA GLN A 73 -5.16 13.79 -1.56
C GLN A 73 -5.29 15.32 -1.44
N GLY A 74 -6.53 15.81 -1.32
CA GLY A 74 -6.85 17.24 -1.32
C GLY A 74 -6.97 17.83 -2.73
N HIS A 75 -8.14 18.39 -3.09
CA HIS A 75 -8.44 18.71 -4.49
C HIS A 75 -9.18 20.04 -4.74
N THR A 76 -9.76 20.68 -3.73
CA THR A 76 -10.64 21.87 -3.93
C THR A 76 -9.91 23.07 -4.50
N THR A 77 -8.63 23.23 -4.20
CA THR A 77 -7.80 24.31 -4.74
C THR A 77 -6.43 23.83 -5.18
N GLY A 78 -5.70 24.66 -5.93
CA GLY A 78 -4.34 24.35 -6.37
C GLY A 78 -3.30 24.19 -5.24
N GLY A 79 -3.62 24.56 -4.00
CA GLY A 79 -2.74 24.47 -2.83
C GLY A 79 -3.27 23.58 -1.73
N SER A 80 -4.39 22.89 -1.95
CA SER A 80 -5.03 22.04 -0.94
C SER A 80 -4.46 20.63 -0.85
N GLU A 81 -3.52 20.24 -1.74
CA GLU A 81 -2.95 18.91 -1.71
C GLU A 81 -2.14 18.62 -0.44
N ASP A 82 -2.34 17.45 0.15
CA ASP A 82 -1.46 16.90 1.17
C ASP A 82 -0.35 16.07 0.51
N TYR A 83 -0.69 15.33 -0.55
CA TYR A 83 0.26 14.66 -1.44
C TYR A 83 -0.36 14.38 -2.82
N PHE A 84 0.48 14.18 -3.81
CA PHE A 84 0.06 13.68 -5.12
C PHE A 84 1.18 12.96 -5.88
N LEU A 85 0.76 12.08 -6.79
CA LEU A 85 1.59 11.47 -7.83
C LEU A 85 0.98 11.82 -9.18
N ARG A 86 1.72 12.57 -10.02
CA ARG A 86 1.22 13.06 -11.31
C ARG A 86 2.32 13.23 -12.34
N VAL A 87 1.94 13.36 -13.61
CA VAL A 87 2.84 13.87 -14.65
C VAL A 87 2.88 15.39 -14.56
N GLU A 88 4.10 15.93 -14.52
CA GLU A 88 4.32 17.36 -14.30
C GLU A 88 4.35 18.14 -15.59
N ALA A 89 3.73 19.32 -15.55
CA ALA A 89 3.81 20.38 -16.53
C ALA A 89 3.60 19.96 -17.97
N GLY A 90 2.37 19.69 -18.29
CA GLY A 90 2.13 19.20 -19.60
C GLY A 90 1.87 20.23 -20.64
N ASN A 91 2.76 20.27 -21.55
CA ASN A 91 2.37 20.32 -22.94
C ASN A 91 2.31 18.89 -23.48
N THR A 92 1.91 18.71 -24.72
CA THR A 92 2.09 17.47 -25.47
C THR A 92 3.50 16.93 -25.25
N ASN A 93 3.63 15.65 -24.91
CA ASN A 93 4.91 14.95 -24.65
C ASN A 93 5.59 15.26 -23.30
N SER A 94 4.87 15.70 -22.29
CA SER A 94 5.42 15.76 -20.93
C SER A 94 5.76 14.37 -20.40
N ARG A 95 6.98 14.21 -19.90
CA ARG A 95 7.57 12.94 -19.47
C ARG A 95 8.26 13.03 -18.12
N THR A 96 7.67 13.79 -17.21
CA THR A 96 8.19 13.88 -15.84
C THR A 96 7.11 13.45 -14.86
N LEU A 97 7.31 12.30 -14.22
CA LEU A 97 6.48 11.86 -13.10
C LEU A 97 6.97 12.57 -11.83
N ARG A 98 6.04 13.18 -11.10
CA ARG A 98 6.31 13.91 -9.86
C ARG A 98 5.58 13.29 -8.69
N TRP A 99 6.32 13.01 -7.63
CA TRP A 99 5.81 12.78 -6.29
C TRP A 99 6.00 14.03 -5.44
N LYS A 100 4.94 14.53 -4.82
CA LYS A 100 4.99 15.65 -3.88
C LYS A 100 4.27 15.29 -2.60
N VAL A 101 4.89 15.63 -1.49
CA VAL A 101 4.31 15.59 -0.15
C VAL A 101 4.39 16.99 0.43
N VAL A 102 3.30 17.48 1.01
CA VAL A 102 3.28 18.71 1.81
C VAL A 102 3.35 18.32 3.26
N THR A 103 4.23 18.97 4.01
CA THR A 103 4.45 18.68 5.43
C THR A 103 3.63 19.61 6.32
N ASN A 104 3.42 19.20 7.57
CA ASN A 104 2.54 19.90 8.52
C ASN A 104 2.93 21.36 8.83
N ASN A 105 4.17 21.77 8.52
CA ASN A 105 4.60 23.17 8.60
C ASN A 105 4.35 23.98 7.30
N GLY A 106 3.70 23.38 6.30
CA GLY A 106 3.45 23.98 4.99
C GLY A 106 4.59 23.88 3.97
N GLY A 107 5.75 23.33 4.37
CA GLY A 107 6.81 22.98 3.43
C GLY A 107 6.43 21.82 2.51
N SER A 108 7.22 21.56 1.47
CA SER A 108 6.98 20.41 0.60
C SER A 108 8.26 19.70 0.22
N VAL A 109 8.15 18.39 0.03
CA VAL A 109 9.20 17.53 -0.52
C VAL A 109 8.74 17.04 -1.89
N THR A 110 9.57 17.24 -2.89
CA THR A 110 9.23 16.94 -4.29
C THR A 110 10.31 16.08 -4.91
N VAL A 111 9.89 14.98 -5.55
CA VAL A 111 10.75 14.08 -6.32
C VAL A 111 10.28 14.06 -7.75
N ASN A 112 11.19 14.22 -8.70
CA ASN A 112 10.91 14.17 -10.13
C ASN A 112 11.70 13.02 -10.76
N TRP A 113 11.05 12.28 -11.66
CA TRP A 113 11.67 11.30 -12.51
C TRP A 113 11.23 11.50 -13.97
N SER A 114 12.18 11.70 -14.86
CA SER A 114 11.91 11.84 -16.28
C SER A 114 11.99 10.48 -16.95
N PHE A 115 10.97 10.12 -17.74
CA PHE A 115 10.88 8.85 -18.47
C PHE A 115 11.04 9.05 -19.98
N ALA A 116 11.45 8.00 -20.68
CA ALA A 116 11.64 8.04 -22.13
C ALA A 116 10.31 8.05 -22.89
N ALA A 117 10.31 8.50 -24.13
CA ALA A 117 9.14 8.48 -25.00
C ALA A 117 8.56 7.07 -25.10
N GLY A 118 7.25 6.93 -24.88
CA GLY A 118 6.54 5.65 -24.93
C GLY A 118 6.85 4.67 -23.79
N GLN A 119 7.69 5.05 -22.83
CA GLN A 119 8.09 4.16 -21.74
C GLN A 119 6.91 3.70 -20.87
N LEU A 120 5.92 4.54 -20.70
CA LEU A 120 4.73 4.25 -19.90
C LEU A 120 3.52 3.78 -20.72
N LEU A 121 3.66 3.51 -22.02
CA LEU A 121 2.60 2.89 -22.81
C LEU A 121 2.32 1.44 -22.41
N ALA A 122 3.34 0.73 -21.91
CA ALA A 122 3.17 -0.58 -21.31
C ALA A 122 2.88 -0.46 -19.81
N TRP A 123 2.14 -1.43 -19.26
CA TRP A 123 1.89 -1.51 -17.83
C TRP A 123 3.19 -1.47 -17.02
N THR A 124 3.30 -0.49 -16.18
CA THR A 124 4.48 -0.20 -15.37
C THR A 124 4.08 -0.03 -13.92
N HIS A 125 4.75 -0.74 -13.02
CA HIS A 125 4.55 -0.53 -11.60
C HIS A 125 5.31 0.71 -11.13
N VAL A 126 4.63 1.60 -10.45
CA VAL A 126 5.24 2.75 -9.77
C VAL A 126 4.94 2.70 -8.29
N ALA A 127 5.90 3.15 -7.50
CA ALA A 127 5.69 3.37 -6.07
C ALA A 127 6.35 4.68 -5.65
N ALA A 128 5.69 5.38 -4.74
CA ALA A 128 6.15 6.64 -4.19
C ALA A 128 6.09 6.56 -2.66
N THR A 129 7.20 6.85 -2.00
CA THR A 129 7.29 6.71 -0.53
C THR A 129 7.71 8.02 0.12
N TYR A 130 7.33 8.18 1.40
CA TYR A 130 7.82 9.24 2.27
C TYR A 130 7.91 8.74 3.71
N ASN A 131 9.07 8.94 4.36
CA ASN A 131 9.34 8.50 5.73
C ASN A 131 9.70 9.66 6.69
N GLY A 132 9.42 10.89 6.30
CA GLY A 132 9.84 12.10 7.00
C GLY A 132 11.23 12.56 6.57
N SER A 133 12.22 11.68 6.53
CA SER A 133 13.62 12.01 6.19
C SER A 133 13.89 11.97 4.69
N GLN A 134 13.11 11.21 3.93
CA GLN A 134 13.30 11.02 2.50
C GLN A 134 11.97 10.77 1.79
N ALA A 135 11.84 11.29 0.57
CA ALA A 135 10.84 10.89 -0.40
C ALA A 135 11.54 10.15 -1.55
N VAL A 136 10.95 9.07 -2.04
CA VAL A 136 11.56 8.21 -3.08
C VAL A 136 10.51 7.81 -4.11
N LEU A 137 10.91 7.78 -5.39
CA LEU A 137 10.16 7.17 -6.48
C LEU A 137 10.82 5.86 -6.91
N TYR A 138 9.99 4.85 -7.14
CA TYR A 138 10.37 3.54 -7.66
C TYR A 138 9.61 3.22 -8.93
N VAL A 139 10.29 2.57 -9.86
CA VAL A 139 9.70 2.03 -11.09
C VAL A 139 10.08 0.55 -11.18
N ASN A 140 9.09 -0.31 -11.30
CA ASN A 140 9.25 -1.78 -11.29
C ASN A 140 10.09 -2.29 -10.11
N GLY A 141 9.93 -1.66 -8.93
CA GLY A 141 10.66 -2.00 -7.71
C GLY A 141 12.07 -1.39 -7.60
N ALA A 142 12.60 -0.77 -8.65
CA ALA A 142 13.89 -0.10 -8.62
C ALA A 142 13.74 1.39 -8.27
N GLN A 143 14.58 1.90 -7.36
CA GLN A 143 14.63 3.34 -7.07
C GLN A 143 15.10 4.12 -8.30
N VAL A 144 14.35 5.13 -8.72
CA VAL A 144 14.68 5.98 -9.87
C VAL A 144 15.00 7.43 -9.50
N ALA A 145 14.44 7.91 -8.38
CA ALA A 145 14.73 9.26 -7.89
C ALA A 145 14.44 9.35 -6.39
N SER A 146 15.06 10.32 -5.72
CA SER A 146 14.80 10.62 -4.31
C SER A 146 15.07 12.09 -3.98
N ALA A 147 14.47 12.56 -2.87
CA ALA A 147 14.72 13.87 -2.29
C ALA A 147 14.77 13.78 -0.76
N THR A 148 15.59 14.61 -0.15
CA THR A 148 15.67 14.73 1.32
C THR A 148 14.38 15.32 1.87
N GLY A 149 13.84 14.72 2.91
CA GLY A 149 12.68 15.20 3.64
C GLY A 149 13.04 16.15 4.78
N SER A 150 12.03 16.76 5.37
CA SER A 150 12.18 17.74 6.46
C SER A 150 12.14 17.12 7.87
N GLY A 151 11.96 15.81 8.00
CA GLY A 151 11.74 15.13 9.28
C GLY A 151 10.31 15.23 9.81
N LEU A 152 9.41 15.92 9.10
CA LEU A 152 8.07 16.23 9.55
C LEU A 152 7.03 15.27 8.92
N PRO A 153 5.90 15.02 9.60
CA PRO A 153 4.79 14.24 9.04
C PRO A 153 4.09 15.00 7.90
N ILE A 154 3.27 14.27 7.17
CA ILE A 154 2.43 14.81 6.09
C ILE A 154 1.40 15.76 6.71
N ARG A 155 1.13 16.87 6.02
CA ARG A 155 0.04 17.76 6.36
C ARG A 155 -1.28 17.02 6.19
N ASP A 156 -2.23 17.27 7.08
CA ASP A 156 -3.58 16.77 6.99
C ASP A 156 -4.57 17.94 7.09
N LEU A 157 -5.23 18.26 6.00
CA LEU A 157 -6.23 19.33 5.95
C LEU A 157 -7.61 18.88 6.44
N ASN A 158 -7.79 17.61 6.81
CA ASN A 158 -8.98 17.03 7.48
C ASN A 158 -10.33 17.26 6.75
N ALA A 159 -10.35 17.47 5.44
CA ALA A 159 -11.61 17.85 4.80
C ALA A 159 -11.81 17.33 3.38
N GLU A 160 -10.78 16.88 2.70
CA GLU A 160 -10.87 16.63 1.27
C GLU A 160 -10.67 15.15 0.94
N SER A 161 -11.43 14.66 -0.05
CA SER A 161 -11.33 13.27 -0.51
C SER A 161 -10.00 13.00 -1.21
N LEU A 162 -9.65 11.70 -1.29
CA LEU A 162 -8.62 11.21 -2.17
C LEU A 162 -9.21 10.98 -3.55
N ARG A 163 -8.55 11.48 -4.58
CA ARG A 163 -8.93 11.22 -5.98
C ARG A 163 -7.92 10.32 -6.66
N ILE A 164 -8.42 9.37 -7.44
CA ILE A 164 -7.64 8.50 -8.32
C ILE A 164 -8.05 8.80 -9.75
N GLY A 165 -7.06 9.16 -10.59
CA GLY A 165 -7.26 9.48 -11.99
C GLY A 165 -7.53 10.95 -12.30
N THR A 166 -7.52 11.84 -11.31
CA THR A 166 -7.60 13.29 -11.53
C THR A 166 -6.93 14.09 -10.43
N GLY A 167 -6.66 15.34 -10.71
CA GLY A 167 -6.07 16.30 -9.78
C GLY A 167 -7.09 17.20 -9.08
N SER A 168 -6.89 18.52 -9.15
CA SER A 168 -7.74 19.51 -8.49
C SER A 168 -8.99 19.86 -9.31
N ASP A 169 -10.04 20.34 -8.62
CA ASP A 169 -11.25 20.83 -9.28
C ASP A 169 -10.96 22.01 -10.21
N VAL A 170 -9.99 22.85 -9.84
CA VAL A 170 -9.56 24.01 -10.64
C VAL A 170 -8.83 23.58 -11.91
N GLY A 171 -8.15 22.43 -11.88
CA GLY A 171 -7.36 21.90 -13.00
C GLY A 171 -8.15 21.03 -13.98
N MET A 172 -9.38 20.63 -13.65
CA MET A 172 -10.19 19.80 -14.54
C MET A 172 -10.63 20.56 -15.82
N PRO A 173 -10.65 19.87 -16.98
CA PRO A 173 -10.29 18.46 -17.25
C PRO A 173 -8.80 18.23 -17.48
N MET A 174 -7.95 19.23 -17.30
CA MET A 174 -6.52 19.18 -17.65
C MET A 174 -5.68 18.30 -16.72
N GLU A 175 -6.23 17.89 -15.57
CA GLU A 175 -5.56 17.04 -14.59
C GLU A 175 -6.04 15.59 -14.61
N VAL A 176 -6.92 15.22 -15.54
CA VAL A 176 -7.40 13.83 -15.69
C VAL A 176 -6.30 12.96 -16.28
N TRP A 177 -6.12 11.76 -15.73
CA TRP A 177 -5.18 10.76 -16.21
C TRP A 177 -5.52 10.32 -17.64
N ASN A 178 -4.51 9.98 -18.41
CA ASN A 178 -4.65 9.49 -19.77
C ASN A 178 -3.97 8.14 -19.93
N GLY A 179 -4.69 7.06 -19.68
CA GLY A 179 -4.17 5.70 -19.70
C GLY A 179 -4.88 4.77 -18.71
N GLY A 180 -4.21 3.67 -18.40
CA GLY A 180 -4.70 2.67 -17.45
C GLY A 180 -4.24 2.93 -16.01
N ILE A 181 -5.06 2.53 -15.04
CA ILE A 181 -4.71 2.50 -13.60
C ILE A 181 -5.24 1.20 -13.02
N ASP A 182 -4.39 0.51 -12.26
CA ASP A 182 -4.75 -0.73 -11.58
C ASP A 182 -3.96 -0.92 -10.28
N GLU A 183 -4.46 -1.78 -9.38
CA GLU A 183 -3.78 -2.18 -8.15
C GLU A 183 -3.26 -1.00 -7.31
N VAL A 184 -4.07 0.04 -7.13
CA VAL A 184 -3.71 1.18 -6.29
C VAL A 184 -3.68 0.75 -4.83
N ARG A 185 -2.55 0.99 -4.15
CA ARG A 185 -2.34 0.58 -2.75
C ARG A 185 -1.79 1.73 -1.93
N LEU A 186 -2.31 1.89 -0.72
CA LEU A 186 -1.79 2.78 0.30
C LEU A 186 -1.28 1.99 1.50
N TRP A 187 -0.06 2.34 1.96
CA TRP A 187 0.56 1.79 3.17
C TRP A 187 0.86 2.92 4.15
N PRO A 188 0.66 2.71 5.46
CA PRO A 188 0.85 3.76 6.45
C PRO A 188 2.32 3.97 6.87
N PHE A 189 3.26 3.56 6.04
CA PHE A 189 4.71 3.75 6.22
C PHE A 189 5.44 3.65 4.89
N ALA A 190 6.66 4.18 4.83
CA ALA A 190 7.51 4.03 3.65
C ALA A 190 8.05 2.60 3.55
N ARG A 191 7.77 1.94 2.43
CA ARG A 191 8.29 0.61 2.07
C ARG A 191 9.67 0.74 1.43
N THR A 192 10.50 -0.28 1.60
CA THR A 192 11.80 -0.40 0.93
C THR A 192 11.65 -0.90 -0.50
N ALA A 193 12.66 -0.68 -1.35
CA ALA A 193 12.71 -1.23 -2.70
C ALA A 193 12.49 -2.76 -2.73
N ALA A 194 13.10 -3.48 -1.80
CA ALA A 194 13.00 -4.93 -1.71
C ALA A 194 11.57 -5.41 -1.35
N GLU A 195 10.89 -4.70 -0.43
CA GLU A 195 9.50 -5.00 -0.07
C GLU A 195 8.54 -4.73 -1.22
N ILE A 196 8.74 -3.63 -1.95
CA ILE A 196 7.96 -3.28 -3.15
C ILE A 196 8.18 -4.34 -4.23
N LEU A 197 9.44 -4.66 -4.53
CA LEU A 197 9.80 -5.64 -5.54
C LEU A 197 9.20 -7.02 -5.26
N ALA A 198 9.20 -7.45 -3.99
CA ALA A 198 8.68 -8.75 -3.58
C ALA A 198 7.15 -8.89 -3.70
N THR A 199 6.42 -7.78 -3.86
CA THR A 199 4.94 -7.81 -3.84
C THR A 199 4.27 -7.11 -5.02
N LYS A 200 5.02 -6.43 -5.88
CA LYS A 200 4.43 -5.67 -6.99
C LYS A 200 3.60 -6.53 -7.96
N ASP A 201 4.02 -7.78 -8.16
CA ASP A 201 3.38 -8.73 -9.08
C ASP A 201 2.32 -9.61 -8.39
N LEU A 202 1.97 -9.32 -7.13
CA LEU A 202 0.96 -10.03 -6.38
C LEU A 202 -0.33 -9.21 -6.31
N GLN A 203 -1.46 -9.85 -6.48
CA GLN A 203 -2.74 -9.29 -6.07
C GLN A 203 -2.85 -9.42 -4.54
N LEU A 204 -2.82 -8.28 -3.84
CA LEU A 204 -2.77 -8.28 -2.38
C LEU A 204 -4.16 -8.04 -1.79
N ASP A 205 -4.83 -9.12 -1.40
CA ASP A 205 -6.07 -9.04 -0.64
C ASP A 205 -5.78 -8.93 0.86
N SER A 206 -6.67 -8.29 1.59
CA SER A 206 -6.74 -8.22 3.06
C SER A 206 -5.42 -8.42 3.82
N ILE A 207 -4.65 -7.36 4.01
CA ILE A 207 -3.49 -7.32 4.91
C ILE A 207 -3.85 -6.41 6.09
N PRO A 208 -3.87 -6.91 7.34
CA PRO A 208 -4.10 -6.09 8.52
C PRO A 208 -3.12 -4.90 8.59
N GLY A 209 -3.61 -3.73 9.01
CA GLY A 209 -2.78 -2.52 9.14
C GLY A 209 -2.36 -1.84 7.84
N ARG A 210 -2.69 -2.39 6.67
CA ARG A 210 -2.61 -1.67 5.40
C ARG A 210 -3.79 -0.69 5.32
N VAL A 211 -3.56 0.49 4.74
CA VAL A 211 -4.63 1.49 4.65
C VAL A 211 -5.68 1.07 3.65
N SER A 212 -5.34 0.89 2.37
CA SER A 212 -6.30 0.57 1.32
C SER A 212 -5.69 -0.16 0.14
N THR A 213 -6.54 -0.89 -0.58
CA THR A 213 -6.25 -1.46 -1.90
C THR A 213 -7.49 -1.37 -2.78
N TRP A 214 -7.32 -0.76 -3.93
CA TRP A 214 -8.31 -0.73 -5.02
C TRP A 214 -7.72 -1.51 -6.22
N ASN A 215 -8.19 -2.74 -6.41
CA ASN A 215 -7.72 -3.60 -7.50
C ASN A 215 -8.51 -3.41 -8.80
N PHE A 216 -9.53 -2.61 -8.79
CA PHE A 216 -10.34 -2.23 -9.96
C PHE A 216 -10.85 -3.39 -10.83
N ASP A 217 -11.05 -4.57 -10.25
CA ASP A 217 -11.65 -5.74 -10.89
C ASP A 217 -13.17 -5.56 -11.08
N ASN A 218 -13.55 -4.67 -11.99
CA ASN A 218 -14.93 -4.25 -12.28
C ASN A 218 -15.64 -3.55 -11.09
N HIS A 219 -14.91 -3.06 -10.12
CA HIS A 219 -15.45 -2.33 -8.97
C HIS A 219 -14.43 -1.33 -8.40
N THR A 220 -14.93 -0.44 -7.54
CA THR A 220 -14.11 0.54 -6.80
C THR A 220 -14.02 0.23 -5.30
N LEU A 221 -14.26 -1.02 -4.94
CA LEU A 221 -14.20 -1.44 -3.54
C LEU A 221 -12.75 -1.44 -3.06
N ASP A 222 -12.54 -0.91 -1.87
CA ASP A 222 -11.32 -1.15 -1.12
C ASP A 222 -11.39 -2.55 -0.48
N THR A 223 -10.48 -3.42 -0.86
CA THR A 223 -10.44 -4.81 -0.38
C THR A 223 -9.79 -4.96 0.99
N SER A 224 -9.28 -3.87 1.59
CA SER A 224 -8.53 -3.91 2.86
C SER A 224 -9.16 -3.11 3.98
N GLY A 225 -9.51 -1.86 3.74
CA GLY A 225 -9.82 -0.88 4.78
C GLY A 225 -11.26 -0.37 4.81
N GLY A 226 -12.09 -0.75 3.83
CA GLY A 226 -13.48 -0.28 3.72
C GLY A 226 -13.61 1.16 3.20
N MET A 227 -12.54 1.75 2.66
CA MET A 227 -12.56 3.08 2.04
C MET A 227 -12.89 2.94 0.55
N HIS A 228 -14.17 2.63 0.28
CA HIS A 228 -14.64 2.40 -1.08
C HIS A 228 -14.65 3.69 -1.90
N GLY A 229 -14.28 3.55 -3.18
CA GLY A 229 -14.34 4.64 -4.13
C GLY A 229 -15.72 4.79 -4.77
N THR A 230 -16.03 6.00 -5.21
CA THR A 230 -17.20 6.35 -6.00
C THR A 230 -16.76 6.80 -7.38
N LEU A 231 -17.34 6.22 -8.44
CA LEU A 231 -17.09 6.63 -9.82
C LEU A 231 -17.74 8.00 -10.09
N ASN A 232 -16.97 8.89 -10.69
CA ASN A 232 -17.44 10.19 -11.18
C ASN A 232 -17.07 10.33 -12.66
N GLY A 233 -17.98 10.89 -13.45
CA GLY A 233 -17.79 11.03 -14.89
C GLY A 233 -17.72 9.68 -15.63
N THR A 234 -17.03 9.65 -16.75
CA THR A 234 -16.90 8.45 -17.58
C THR A 234 -15.58 7.74 -17.29
N VAL A 235 -15.68 6.66 -16.55
CA VAL A 235 -14.56 5.73 -16.28
C VAL A 235 -14.95 4.36 -16.79
N LEU A 236 -14.07 3.66 -17.47
CA LEU A 236 -14.30 2.31 -17.97
C LEU A 236 -13.43 1.32 -17.21
N PHE A 237 -14.02 0.17 -16.89
CA PHE A 237 -13.26 -1.01 -16.52
C PHE A 237 -12.95 -1.78 -17.80
N SER A 238 -11.69 -2.02 -18.07
CA SER A 238 -11.24 -2.72 -19.26
C SER A 238 -10.33 -3.89 -18.88
N ALA A 239 -10.47 -4.99 -19.61
CA ALA A 239 -9.53 -6.08 -19.50
C ALA A 239 -8.12 -5.59 -19.78
N ASN A 240 -7.17 -5.99 -18.95
CA ASN A 240 -5.77 -5.61 -19.11
C ASN A 240 -4.86 -6.84 -19.24
N SER A 241 -3.61 -6.59 -19.59
CA SER A 241 -2.60 -7.63 -19.82
C SER A 241 -1.73 -7.92 -18.60
N LEU A 242 -2.05 -7.36 -17.44
CA LEU A 242 -1.28 -7.62 -16.23
C LEU A 242 -1.42 -9.10 -15.83
N GLN A 243 -0.28 -9.72 -15.59
CA GLN A 243 -0.20 -11.09 -15.11
C GLN A 243 0.17 -11.06 -13.61
N LEU A 244 -0.82 -10.78 -12.78
CA LEU A 244 -0.63 -10.77 -11.33
C LEU A 244 -0.87 -12.16 -10.77
N GLN A 245 -0.06 -12.54 -9.79
CA GLN A 245 -0.31 -13.76 -9.03
C GLN A 245 -1.41 -13.48 -8.01
N ALA A 246 -2.50 -14.22 -8.11
CA ALA A 246 -3.58 -14.12 -7.14
C ALA A 246 -3.09 -14.45 -5.73
N SER A 247 -3.43 -13.62 -4.76
CA SER A 247 -3.26 -13.93 -3.35
C SER A 247 -4.22 -15.05 -2.96
N VAL A 248 -3.70 -16.19 -2.52
CA VAL A 248 -4.53 -17.31 -2.06
C VAL A 248 -4.89 -17.11 -0.59
N GLY A 249 -5.92 -16.29 -0.32
CA GLY A 249 -6.40 -15.96 1.02
C GLY A 249 -5.55 -14.92 1.77
N PRO A 250 -5.89 -14.57 3.02
CA PRO A 250 -5.22 -13.51 3.76
C PRO A 250 -3.75 -13.85 4.02
N LEU A 251 -2.85 -12.91 3.74
CA LEU A 251 -1.41 -13.05 3.96
C LEU A 251 -1.03 -12.95 5.45
N ALA A 252 -1.86 -12.32 6.24
CA ALA A 252 -1.72 -12.23 7.68
C ALA A 252 -3.08 -12.00 8.36
N LEU A 253 -3.16 -12.36 9.65
CA LEU A 253 -4.32 -12.18 10.49
C LEU A 253 -3.94 -11.34 11.72
N ALA A 254 -4.81 -10.43 12.13
CA ALA A 254 -4.65 -9.74 13.40
C ALA A 254 -5.06 -10.66 14.56
N LEU A 255 -4.27 -10.66 15.62
CA LEU A 255 -4.53 -11.36 16.87
C LEU A 255 -4.87 -10.35 17.97
N GLY A 256 -6.09 -10.37 18.44
CA GLY A 256 -6.58 -9.54 19.53
C GLY A 256 -6.45 -8.03 19.32
N ASN A 257 -6.31 -7.30 20.42
CA ASN A 257 -6.28 -5.85 20.44
C ASN A 257 -4.90 -5.31 20.82
N ALA A 258 -4.60 -4.11 20.35
CA ALA A 258 -3.43 -3.33 20.75
C ALA A 258 -3.63 -2.68 22.13
N THR A 259 -2.54 -2.30 22.78
CA THR A 259 -2.53 -1.50 24.01
C THR A 259 -2.15 -0.07 23.66
N ALA A 260 -3.06 0.87 23.88
CA ALA A 260 -2.93 2.25 23.48
C ALA A 260 -1.80 2.99 24.22
N GLY A 261 -1.13 3.87 23.50
CA GLY A 261 -0.22 4.89 24.02
C GLY A 261 -0.75 6.30 23.76
N CYS A 262 0.13 7.29 23.79
CA CYS A 262 -0.22 8.72 23.59
C CYS A 262 -0.79 9.01 22.19
N LEU A 263 -0.38 8.25 21.19
CA LEU A 263 -0.84 8.39 19.79
C LEU A 263 -1.98 7.43 19.43
N GLY A 264 -2.61 6.80 20.43
CA GLY A 264 -3.63 5.78 20.23
C GLY A 264 -3.06 4.36 20.26
N ALA A 265 -3.78 3.42 19.66
CA ALA A 265 -3.42 2.01 19.64
C ALA A 265 -2.48 1.71 18.44
N PRO A 266 -1.20 1.32 18.67
CA PRO A 266 -0.30 0.98 17.58
C PRO A 266 -0.82 -0.18 16.73
N GLN A 267 -0.60 -0.12 15.41
CA GLN A 267 -1.09 -1.12 14.45
C GLN A 267 0.06 -1.85 13.78
N ALA A 268 0.09 -3.18 13.90
CA ALA A 268 1.06 -4.03 13.21
C ALA A 268 0.52 -4.53 11.86
N THR A 269 1.43 -4.66 10.89
CA THR A 269 1.19 -5.22 9.56
C THR A 269 2.41 -5.94 9.04
N ILE A 270 2.25 -6.81 8.05
CA ILE A 270 3.39 -7.34 7.31
C ILE A 270 3.90 -6.27 6.32
N ALA A 271 5.21 -6.14 6.19
CA ALA A 271 5.82 -5.20 5.26
C ALA A 271 5.95 -5.77 3.83
N SER A 272 5.95 -7.11 3.72
CA SER A 272 6.05 -7.84 2.45
C SER A 272 5.42 -9.23 2.60
N ALA A 273 5.15 -9.91 1.49
CA ALA A 273 4.46 -11.20 1.51
C ALA A 273 5.33 -12.32 2.15
N PRO A 274 4.73 -13.24 2.95
CA PRO A 274 5.42 -14.34 3.62
C PRO A 274 5.71 -15.52 2.67
N LEU A 275 6.40 -15.26 1.56
CA LEU A 275 6.75 -16.26 0.55
C LEU A 275 8.07 -16.91 0.87
N ALA A 276 8.18 -18.24 0.67
CA ALA A 276 9.45 -18.95 0.75
C ALA A 276 10.49 -18.30 -0.20
N GLY A 277 11.70 -18.05 0.29
CA GLY A 277 12.73 -17.34 -0.45
C GLY A 277 12.64 -15.81 -0.44
N ASN A 278 11.62 -15.23 0.19
CA ASN A 278 11.52 -13.77 0.29
C ASN A 278 12.50 -13.20 1.33
N ALA A 279 13.65 -12.72 0.86
CA ALA A 279 14.66 -12.09 1.72
C ALA A 279 14.20 -10.74 2.31
N ALA A 280 13.16 -10.12 1.75
CA ALA A 280 12.60 -8.84 2.22
C ALA A 280 11.37 -9.02 3.12
N PHE A 281 11.04 -10.27 3.52
CA PHE A 281 9.92 -10.48 4.44
C PHE A 281 10.19 -9.81 5.79
N GLY A 282 9.14 -9.29 6.40
CA GLY A 282 9.20 -8.64 7.70
C GLY A 282 7.85 -8.08 8.12
N ALA A 283 7.82 -7.54 9.32
CA ALA A 283 6.68 -6.84 9.87
C ALA A 283 7.03 -5.41 10.26
N ALA A 284 6.04 -4.55 10.30
CA ALA A 284 6.12 -3.18 10.78
C ALA A 284 4.96 -2.87 11.70
N ALA A 285 5.14 -1.89 12.58
CA ALA A 285 4.04 -1.34 13.34
C ALA A 285 4.16 0.18 13.40
N VAL A 286 3.02 0.86 13.30
CA VAL A 286 2.90 2.33 13.28
C VAL A 286 2.16 2.80 14.54
N GLY A 287 2.28 4.10 14.86
CA GLY A 287 1.56 4.70 15.99
C GLY A 287 2.34 4.68 17.31
N PHE A 288 3.66 4.45 17.28
CA PHE A 288 4.54 4.64 18.44
C PHE A 288 5.01 6.10 18.56
N ALA A 289 5.47 6.48 19.74
CA ALA A 289 6.15 7.74 19.92
C ALA A 289 7.42 7.81 19.05
N ALA A 290 7.75 9.00 18.55
CA ALA A 290 8.95 9.22 17.74
C ALA A 290 10.21 8.75 18.50
N ASN A 291 11.05 7.97 17.83
CA ASN A 291 12.29 7.42 18.37
C ASN A 291 12.13 6.57 19.65
N ALA A 292 10.93 6.10 19.96
CA ALA A 292 10.67 5.24 21.11
C ALA A 292 11.52 3.97 21.05
N ALA A 293 12.23 3.66 22.11
CA ALA A 293 12.90 2.38 22.28
C ALA A 293 11.87 1.28 22.55
N GLY A 294 12.10 0.07 22.05
CA GLY A 294 11.15 -1.02 22.22
C GLY A 294 11.64 -2.36 21.71
N PHE A 295 10.72 -3.28 21.55
CA PHE A 295 10.98 -4.64 21.09
C PHE A 295 10.00 -5.04 20.01
N ALA A 296 10.48 -5.83 19.05
CA ALA A 296 9.68 -6.70 18.20
C ALA A 296 9.76 -8.12 18.78
N ALA A 297 8.64 -8.68 19.18
CA ALA A 297 8.51 -10.07 19.54
C ALA A 297 8.19 -10.86 18.28
N VAL A 298 8.91 -11.96 18.05
CA VAL A 298 8.70 -12.89 16.93
C VAL A 298 8.54 -14.30 17.50
N ALA A 299 7.49 -15.02 17.11
CA ALA A 299 7.20 -16.35 17.58
C ALA A 299 6.74 -17.27 16.42
N LEU A 300 6.77 -18.59 16.64
CA LEU A 300 6.29 -19.59 15.68
C LEU A 300 4.77 -19.82 15.76
N ALA A 301 4.09 -19.20 16.74
CA ALA A 301 2.65 -19.28 16.91
C ALA A 301 2.10 -18.06 17.64
N GLY A 302 0.80 -17.77 17.43
CA GLY A 302 0.04 -16.88 18.29
C GLY A 302 -0.50 -17.61 19.52
N ALA A 303 -0.77 -16.88 20.60
CA ALA A 303 -1.47 -17.43 21.77
C ALA A 303 -3.00 -17.38 21.55
N PRO A 304 -3.75 -18.40 21.97
CA PRO A 304 -5.22 -18.40 21.84
C PRO A 304 -5.91 -17.40 22.78
N ALA A 305 -5.21 -16.96 23.81
CA ALA A 305 -5.63 -15.91 24.74
C ALA A 305 -4.40 -15.09 25.14
N PRO A 306 -4.55 -13.79 25.42
CA PRO A 306 -3.41 -12.95 25.76
C PRO A 306 -2.86 -13.27 27.15
N LEU A 307 -1.55 -13.15 27.29
CA LEU A 307 -0.90 -13.04 28.58
C LEU A 307 -0.82 -11.56 28.98
N ALA A 308 -1.19 -11.24 30.19
CA ALA A 308 -1.00 -9.90 30.73
C ALA A 308 0.45 -9.75 31.22
N ILE A 309 1.25 -8.94 30.52
CA ILE A 309 2.65 -8.68 30.88
C ILE A 309 2.83 -7.17 31.00
N GLY A 310 3.14 -6.66 32.20
CA GLY A 310 3.36 -5.22 32.38
C GLY A 310 2.22 -4.33 31.95
N GLY A 311 0.96 -4.81 32.08
CA GLY A 311 -0.23 -4.06 31.65
C GLY A 311 -0.55 -4.13 30.16
N ILE A 312 0.27 -4.81 29.34
CA ILE A 312 0.00 -5.05 27.92
C ILE A 312 -0.60 -6.45 27.72
N ALA A 313 -1.44 -6.58 26.69
CA ALA A 313 -1.94 -7.87 26.21
C ALA A 313 -0.91 -8.47 25.24
N TYR A 314 -0.27 -9.56 25.64
CA TYR A 314 0.72 -10.26 24.84
C TYR A 314 0.06 -11.46 24.13
N TRP A 315 0.12 -11.48 22.79
CA TRP A 315 -0.66 -12.37 21.94
C TRP A 315 0.17 -13.48 21.26
N LEU A 316 1.46 -13.59 21.57
CA LEU A 316 2.34 -14.60 20.98
C LEU A 316 2.57 -15.75 21.97
N ASP A 317 2.91 -16.93 21.42
CA ASP A 317 3.33 -18.06 22.24
C ASP A 317 4.68 -17.78 22.92
N PRO A 318 4.70 -17.67 24.27
CA PRO A 318 5.94 -17.32 24.98
C PRO A 318 7.03 -18.39 24.86
N ALA A 319 6.67 -19.66 24.62
CA ALA A 319 7.63 -20.76 24.52
C ALA A 319 8.52 -20.66 23.27
N THR A 320 8.02 -20.02 22.21
CA THR A 320 8.73 -19.86 20.94
C THR A 320 9.16 -18.42 20.65
N THR A 321 8.88 -17.49 21.57
CA THR A 321 9.15 -16.06 21.35
C THR A 321 10.63 -15.72 21.46
N VAL A 322 11.08 -14.96 20.46
CA VAL A 322 12.36 -14.23 20.46
C VAL A 322 12.05 -12.73 20.50
N LEU A 323 12.71 -12.01 21.41
CA LEU A 323 12.61 -10.56 21.49
C LEU A 323 13.79 -9.92 20.76
N LEU A 324 13.48 -9.02 19.84
CA LEU A 324 14.46 -8.26 19.08
C LEU A 324 14.34 -6.78 19.47
N PHE A 325 15.43 -6.18 19.93
CA PHE A 325 15.45 -4.75 20.23
C PHE A 325 15.22 -3.95 18.93
N THR A 326 14.36 -2.95 18.99
CA THR A 326 14.08 -2.04 17.87
C THR A 326 13.81 -0.63 18.39
N THR A 327 13.91 0.35 17.52
CA THR A 327 13.58 1.74 17.80
C THR A 327 12.60 2.25 16.77
N ALA A 328 11.63 3.00 17.20
CA ALA A 328 10.73 3.67 16.27
C ALA A 328 11.49 4.72 15.44
N SER A 329 11.10 4.88 14.19
CA SER A 329 11.55 5.99 13.35
C SER A 329 11.11 7.35 13.93
N PRO A 330 11.60 8.49 13.42
CA PRO A 330 11.09 9.81 13.79
C PRO A 330 9.58 9.99 13.58
N LEU A 331 8.98 9.19 12.72
CA LEU A 331 7.52 9.16 12.50
C LEU A 331 6.82 7.99 13.21
N GLY A 332 7.45 7.36 14.21
CA GLY A 332 6.79 6.36 15.07
C GLY A 332 6.58 4.99 14.42
N VAL A 333 7.42 4.57 13.47
CA VAL A 333 7.38 3.24 12.85
C VAL A 333 8.43 2.32 13.44
N MET A 334 8.04 1.22 14.04
CA MET A 334 8.92 0.10 14.39
C MET A 334 8.93 -0.95 13.28
N ARG A 335 10.07 -1.61 13.05
CA ARG A 335 10.22 -2.63 12.01
C ARG A 335 11.08 -3.79 12.46
N VAL A 336 10.78 -4.98 11.93
CA VAL A 336 11.62 -6.16 12.03
C VAL A 336 11.67 -6.86 10.67
N GLY A 337 12.87 -7.13 10.16
CA GLY A 337 13.09 -7.97 8.99
C GLY A 337 13.33 -9.42 9.40
N LEU A 338 12.73 -10.34 8.67
CA LEU A 338 12.90 -11.77 8.85
C LEU A 338 13.00 -12.43 7.46
N ALA A 339 14.20 -12.48 6.91
CA ALA A 339 14.41 -13.13 5.61
C ALA A 339 13.93 -14.59 5.66
N LEU A 340 13.04 -14.96 4.76
CA LEU A 340 12.52 -16.33 4.65
C LEU A 340 13.40 -17.14 3.70
N PRO A 341 14.06 -18.21 4.17
CA PRO A 341 14.80 -19.10 3.29
C PRO A 341 13.87 -19.83 2.30
N ALA A 342 14.40 -20.21 1.15
CA ALA A 342 13.63 -20.92 0.12
C ALA A 342 13.13 -22.32 0.58
N TRP A 343 13.71 -22.88 1.62
CA TRP A 343 13.31 -24.17 2.20
C TRP A 343 12.22 -24.07 3.28
N VAL A 344 11.75 -22.88 3.61
CA VAL A 344 10.64 -22.71 4.56
C VAL A 344 9.40 -23.43 4.03
N VAL A 345 8.82 -24.26 4.87
CA VAL A 345 7.64 -25.04 4.50
C VAL A 345 6.41 -24.12 4.44
N PRO A 346 5.61 -24.16 3.35
CA PRO A 346 4.33 -23.48 3.30
C PRO A 346 3.43 -23.87 4.49
N GLY A 347 2.73 -22.87 5.05
CA GLY A 347 1.90 -23.05 6.24
C GLY A 347 2.66 -22.88 7.57
N THR A 348 3.97 -22.62 7.55
CA THR A 348 4.71 -22.27 8.77
C THR A 348 4.15 -20.96 9.33
N ALA A 349 3.73 -20.98 10.58
CA ALA A 349 3.20 -19.80 11.26
C ALA A 349 4.35 -18.92 11.77
N LEU A 350 4.21 -17.62 11.57
CA LEU A 350 5.11 -16.59 12.09
C LEU A 350 4.24 -15.50 12.73
N ALA A 351 4.41 -15.31 14.02
CA ALA A 351 3.66 -14.33 14.78
C ALA A 351 4.56 -13.15 15.18
N PHE A 352 4.02 -11.93 15.15
CA PHE A 352 4.73 -10.70 15.49
C PHE A 352 3.90 -9.86 16.47
N GLN A 353 4.57 -9.18 17.38
CA GLN A 353 3.99 -8.12 18.19
C GLN A 353 5.07 -7.10 18.53
N PHE A 354 4.71 -5.82 18.54
CA PHE A 354 5.64 -4.72 18.86
C PHE A 354 5.21 -4.08 20.17
N ALA A 355 6.21 -3.71 20.98
CA ALA A 355 6.00 -2.93 22.20
C ALA A 355 7.07 -1.85 22.28
N GLY A 356 6.68 -0.64 22.70
CA GLY A 356 7.57 0.51 22.80
C GLY A 356 7.29 1.35 24.04
N LEU A 357 8.29 2.09 24.48
CA LEU A 357 8.14 3.05 25.57
C LEU A 357 7.17 4.16 25.16
N ASP A 358 6.16 4.41 25.99
CA ASP A 358 5.14 5.41 25.77
C ASP A 358 4.54 5.87 27.11
N ALA A 359 4.68 7.14 27.42
CA ALA A 359 4.29 7.68 28.74
C ALA A 359 2.80 7.57 29.05
N CYS A 360 1.94 7.43 28.03
CA CYS A 360 0.50 7.30 28.20
C CYS A 360 0.03 5.83 28.30
N GLY A 361 0.89 4.89 27.94
CA GLY A 361 0.58 3.46 28.02
C GLY A 361 0.66 2.92 29.45
N PRO A 362 0.04 1.76 29.72
CA PRO A 362 0.15 1.10 31.02
C PRO A 362 1.61 0.83 31.36
N GLN A 363 2.03 1.23 32.57
CA GLN A 363 3.42 1.12 33.03
C GLN A 363 4.45 1.76 32.07
N GLY A 364 4.05 2.76 31.28
CA GLY A 364 4.94 3.44 30.34
C GLY A 364 5.17 2.67 29.03
N ILE A 365 4.27 1.77 28.62
CA ILE A 365 4.44 0.93 27.41
C ILE A 365 3.16 0.96 26.56
N ALA A 366 3.30 1.15 25.25
CA ALA A 366 2.29 0.87 24.25
C ALA A 366 2.65 -0.40 23.48
N ALA A 367 1.65 -1.16 23.02
CA ALA A 367 1.89 -2.36 22.22
C ALA A 367 0.88 -2.51 21.09
N SER A 368 1.34 -3.04 19.95
CA SER A 368 0.46 -3.40 18.84
C SER A 368 -0.41 -4.62 19.20
N GLN A 369 -1.44 -4.88 18.40
CA GLN A 369 -2.05 -6.21 18.35
C GLN A 369 -1.01 -7.25 17.89
N GLY A 370 -1.25 -8.51 18.17
CA GLY A 370 -0.49 -9.59 17.57
C GLY A 370 -0.81 -9.70 16.08
N LEU A 371 0.14 -10.18 15.29
CA LEU A 371 0.01 -10.41 13.85
C LEU A 371 0.47 -11.82 13.55
N LEU A 372 -0.36 -12.64 12.90
CA LEU A 372 -0.03 -14.00 12.48
C LEU A 372 0.06 -14.06 10.96
N ALA A 373 1.23 -14.36 10.43
CA ALA A 373 1.47 -14.64 9.01
C ALA A 373 1.70 -16.14 8.80
N LEU A 374 1.18 -16.68 7.70
CA LEU A 374 1.42 -18.05 7.26
C LEU A 374 2.29 -18.03 6.01
N THR A 375 3.40 -18.75 6.03
CA THR A 375 4.29 -18.87 4.87
C THR A 375 3.61 -19.59 3.71
N ARG A 376 4.00 -19.26 2.50
CA ARG A 376 3.45 -19.79 1.23
C ARG A 376 4.55 -20.18 0.25
#